data_7215f14421b75b69637039ff00f19cdb
#
_entry.id   7215f14421b75b69637039ff00f19cdb
#
_cell.length_a   1.000
_cell.length_b   1.000
_cell.length_c   1.000
_cell.angle_alpha   90.00
_cell.angle_beta   90.00
_cell.angle_gamma   90.00
#
_symmetry.space_group_name_H-M   'P 1'
#
loop_
_entity.id
_entity.type
_entity.pdbx_description
1 polymer ?
#
loop_
_entity_poly.entity_id
_entity_poly.type
_entity_poly.pdbx_seq_one_letter_code
_entity_poly.pdbx_strand_id
1 'polypeptide(L)'
;MQNNIKKNMSLYLKIWILLQPFIDLITGLFVHHNIPFTIGILIRVTVLFLIMLITVFIYKKKSALYVYLALSIYSILYLIGIFLYKDGGLFKELQGLLKVIYYPVLLFSLYSIKDEIKIEINTLYTTFVIYILCIFIPTIFDIGYKTYEVTKSGSLGFFNSANEIGGIISILTPVLFIKLKEKKYLLFQIAILAIYFITILNMGTKTPLLSLMITVAVIFMYLMIESIKKKQYKLLSGFMVGLVLLVTVVIIALPKTNFYKNIRVHLDYLGVDHITDVFQEFNLVDHFIFSQRLTFLSDEKDLYDECGIYQKIVGRGYLDHGEDTKMIEMDYFDIYFHHGPLGFILVFGIYGYVLWRLWKERGKYSFERLMIYISIFLILILSLFSGHILIAPSVNMIVVSMLLLISKKQIKNT
;
A
#
# COMPACT_ATOMS: atom_id res chain seq x y z
N MET A 1 -29.13 -8.85 19.26
CA MET A 1 -28.37 -8.64 17.99
C MET A 1 -27.20 -7.68 18.16
N GLN A 2 -27.39 -6.45 18.65
CA GLN A 2 -26.31 -5.45 18.81
C GLN A 2 -25.13 -5.94 19.66
N ASN A 3 -25.39 -6.59 20.81
CA ASN A 3 -24.34 -7.12 21.69
C ASN A 3 -23.50 -8.23 21.01
N ASN A 4 -24.12 -9.06 20.18
CA ASN A 4 -23.42 -10.10 19.44
C ASN A 4 -22.50 -9.50 18.36
N ILE A 5 -22.93 -8.43 17.66
CA ILE A 5 -22.09 -7.73 16.68
C ILE A 5 -20.87 -7.11 17.38
N LYS A 6 -21.08 -6.41 18.50
CA LYS A 6 -19.97 -5.83 19.28
C LYS A 6 -18.97 -6.91 19.72
N LYS A 7 -19.46 -8.01 20.25
CA LYS A 7 -18.63 -9.13 20.73
C LYS A 7 -17.79 -9.75 19.61
N ASN A 8 -18.34 -9.86 18.41
CA ASN A 8 -17.71 -10.57 17.29
C ASN A 8 -17.01 -9.63 16.29
N MET A 9 -17.00 -8.30 16.51
CA MET A 9 -16.46 -7.35 15.54
C MET A 9 -14.98 -7.60 15.23
N SER A 10 -14.18 -7.95 16.23
CA SER A 10 -12.76 -8.31 16.01
C SER A 10 -12.62 -9.56 15.14
N LEU A 11 -13.49 -10.55 15.30
CA LEU A 11 -13.52 -11.75 14.45
C LEU A 11 -13.91 -11.40 13.01
N TYR A 12 -14.92 -10.54 12.82
CA TYR A 12 -15.35 -10.11 11.49
C TYR A 12 -14.22 -9.34 10.77
N LEU A 13 -13.53 -8.45 11.48
CA LEU A 13 -12.37 -7.75 10.93
C LEU A 13 -11.21 -8.70 10.60
N LYS A 14 -10.95 -9.68 11.46
CA LYS A 14 -9.94 -10.72 11.21
C LYS A 14 -10.25 -11.49 9.92
N ILE A 15 -11.48 -11.97 9.78
CA ILE A 15 -11.94 -12.67 8.56
C ILE A 15 -11.81 -11.74 7.36
N TRP A 16 -12.22 -10.48 7.48
CA TRP A 16 -12.18 -9.50 6.41
C TRP A 16 -10.74 -9.23 5.93
N ILE A 17 -9.77 -9.11 6.84
CA ILE A 17 -8.35 -8.95 6.50
C ILE A 17 -7.82 -10.19 5.77
N LEU A 18 -8.18 -11.40 6.25
CA LEU A 18 -7.76 -12.65 5.63
C LEU A 18 -8.37 -12.90 4.25
N LEU A 19 -9.53 -12.31 3.96
CA LEU A 19 -10.20 -12.44 2.66
C LEU A 19 -9.61 -11.51 1.58
N GLN A 20 -8.85 -10.47 1.95
CA GLN A 20 -8.32 -9.50 0.97
C GLN A 20 -7.55 -10.16 -0.18
N PRO A 21 -6.60 -11.10 0.05
CA PRO A 21 -5.87 -11.75 -1.05
C PRO A 21 -6.79 -12.46 -2.04
N PHE A 22 -7.85 -13.11 -1.55
CA PHE A 22 -8.79 -13.86 -2.40
C PHE A 22 -9.68 -12.92 -3.22
N ILE A 23 -10.11 -11.80 -2.63
CA ILE A 23 -10.86 -10.76 -3.36
C ILE A 23 -10.00 -10.17 -4.48
N ASP A 24 -8.71 -9.94 -4.21
CA ASP A 24 -7.77 -9.41 -5.22
C ASP A 24 -7.50 -10.42 -6.33
N LEU A 25 -7.38 -11.72 -6.00
CA LEU A 25 -7.27 -12.78 -6.99
C LEU A 25 -8.50 -12.85 -7.91
N ILE A 26 -9.70 -12.87 -7.33
CA ILE A 26 -10.95 -12.90 -8.12
C ILE A 26 -11.05 -11.65 -8.99
N THR A 27 -10.66 -10.49 -8.47
CA THR A 27 -10.64 -9.23 -9.23
C THR A 27 -9.65 -9.33 -10.40
N GLY A 28 -8.46 -9.88 -10.19
CA GLY A 28 -7.46 -10.09 -11.23
C GLY A 28 -7.96 -11.02 -12.32
N LEU A 29 -8.60 -12.14 -11.96
CA LEU A 29 -9.22 -13.05 -12.92
C LEU A 29 -10.31 -12.36 -13.76
N PHE A 30 -11.18 -11.55 -13.15
CA PHE A 30 -12.24 -10.84 -13.87
C PHE A 30 -11.68 -9.82 -14.86
N VAL A 31 -10.70 -9.01 -14.43
CA VAL A 31 -10.05 -8.02 -15.31
C VAL A 31 -9.36 -8.70 -16.49
N HIS A 32 -8.62 -9.79 -16.23
CA HIS A 32 -7.91 -10.52 -17.30
C HIS A 32 -8.86 -11.16 -18.32
N HIS A 33 -10.04 -11.57 -17.90
CA HIS A 33 -11.08 -12.09 -18.81
C HIS A 33 -11.99 -10.99 -19.40
N ASN A 34 -11.59 -9.71 -19.32
CA ASN A 34 -12.33 -8.55 -19.83
C ASN A 34 -13.78 -8.47 -19.31
N ILE A 35 -14.02 -8.95 -18.10
CA ILE A 35 -15.32 -8.80 -17.44
C ILE A 35 -15.39 -7.35 -16.93
N PRO A 36 -16.33 -6.51 -17.45
CA PRO A 36 -16.35 -5.08 -17.19
C PRO A 36 -16.70 -4.70 -15.73
N PHE A 37 -16.92 -5.69 -14.88
CA PHE A 37 -17.38 -5.51 -13.52
C PHE A 37 -16.28 -5.85 -12.50
N THR A 38 -15.80 -4.83 -11.79
CA THR A 38 -14.80 -5.01 -10.74
C THR A 38 -15.46 -5.45 -9.42
N ILE A 39 -15.66 -6.76 -9.28
CA ILE A 39 -16.29 -7.37 -8.08
C ILE A 39 -15.58 -6.95 -6.78
N GLY A 40 -14.27 -6.74 -6.83
CA GLY A 40 -13.48 -6.33 -5.67
C GLY A 40 -13.87 -4.97 -5.12
N ILE A 41 -14.17 -3.99 -5.98
CA ILE A 41 -14.63 -2.66 -5.55
C ILE A 41 -16.01 -2.77 -4.94
N LEU A 42 -16.94 -3.51 -5.57
CA LEU A 42 -18.30 -3.67 -5.05
C LEU A 42 -18.32 -4.28 -3.65
N ILE A 43 -17.59 -5.40 -3.46
CA ILE A 43 -17.52 -6.08 -2.16
C ILE A 43 -16.95 -5.12 -1.10
N ARG A 44 -15.87 -4.39 -1.42
CA ARG A 44 -15.23 -3.46 -0.50
C ARG A 44 -16.13 -2.28 -0.13
N VAL A 45 -16.81 -1.69 -1.10
CA VAL A 45 -17.76 -0.58 -0.84
C VAL A 45 -18.94 -1.06 0.00
N THR A 46 -19.46 -2.26 -0.28
CA THR A 46 -20.54 -2.86 0.53
C THR A 46 -20.11 -3.06 1.99
N VAL A 47 -18.91 -3.63 2.21
CA VAL A 47 -18.38 -3.83 3.56
C VAL A 47 -18.08 -2.49 4.24
N LEU A 48 -17.56 -1.51 3.51
CA LEU A 48 -17.35 -0.15 4.03
C LEU A 48 -18.66 0.45 4.53
N PHE A 49 -19.73 0.35 3.74
CA PHE A 49 -21.05 0.85 4.11
C PHE A 49 -21.57 0.14 5.38
N LEU A 50 -21.40 -1.18 5.48
CA LEU A 50 -21.74 -1.92 6.71
C LEU A 50 -20.93 -1.44 7.91
N ILE A 51 -19.63 -1.20 7.77
CA ILE A 51 -18.77 -0.65 8.83
C ILE A 51 -19.26 0.73 9.25
N MET A 52 -19.65 1.60 8.31
CA MET A 52 -20.22 2.92 8.60
C MET A 52 -21.50 2.79 9.44
N LEU A 53 -22.45 1.95 9.01
CA LEU A 53 -23.70 1.71 9.73
C LEU A 53 -23.43 1.18 11.15
N ILE A 54 -22.54 0.20 11.28
CA ILE A 54 -22.15 -0.38 12.57
C ILE A 54 -21.55 0.70 13.48
N THR A 55 -20.68 1.56 12.94
CA THR A 55 -20.01 2.62 13.71
C THR A 55 -21.02 3.65 14.25
N VAL A 56 -21.98 4.06 13.43
CA VAL A 56 -22.98 5.07 13.82
C VAL A 56 -24.09 4.49 14.69
N PHE A 57 -24.72 3.40 14.25
CA PHE A 57 -25.93 2.89 14.89
C PHE A 57 -25.68 1.92 16.04
N ILE A 58 -24.62 1.09 15.97
CA ILE A 58 -24.30 0.10 16.99
C ILE A 58 -23.36 0.67 18.03
N TYR A 59 -22.26 1.32 17.60
CA TYR A 59 -21.29 1.93 18.50
C TYR A 59 -21.64 3.36 18.88
N LYS A 60 -22.62 3.98 18.22
CA LYS A 60 -23.13 5.33 18.50
C LYS A 60 -22.05 6.42 18.50
N LYS A 61 -21.07 6.30 17.58
CA LYS A 61 -19.94 7.24 17.45
C LYS A 61 -20.36 8.49 16.64
N LYS A 62 -20.89 9.52 17.32
CA LYS A 62 -21.33 10.78 16.69
C LYS A 62 -20.23 11.48 15.90
N SER A 63 -18.96 11.39 16.36
CA SER A 63 -17.83 11.98 15.63
C SER A 63 -17.63 11.39 14.24
N ALA A 64 -17.91 10.09 14.06
CA ALA A 64 -17.85 9.46 12.75
C ALA A 64 -18.93 10.02 11.81
N LEU A 65 -20.14 10.27 12.31
CA LEU A 65 -21.22 10.86 11.52
C LEU A 65 -20.83 12.25 10.98
N TYR A 66 -20.18 13.10 11.78
CA TYR A 66 -19.72 14.43 11.30
C TYR A 66 -18.68 14.30 10.19
N VAL A 67 -17.76 13.35 10.30
CA VAL A 67 -16.78 13.09 9.22
C VAL A 67 -17.47 12.59 7.96
N TYR A 68 -18.44 11.68 8.08
CA TYR A 68 -19.19 11.20 6.92
C TYR A 68 -20.00 12.32 6.25
N LEU A 69 -20.62 13.20 7.05
CA LEU A 69 -21.33 14.37 6.51
C LEU A 69 -20.38 15.32 5.78
N ALA A 70 -19.21 15.61 6.33
CA ALA A 70 -18.21 16.46 5.67
C ALA A 70 -17.74 15.86 4.34
N LEU A 71 -17.45 14.56 4.30
CA LEU A 71 -17.07 13.85 3.08
C LEU A 71 -18.22 13.78 2.07
N SER A 72 -19.46 13.64 2.54
CA SER A 72 -20.65 13.65 1.66
C SER A 72 -20.90 15.04 1.03
N ILE A 73 -20.76 16.12 1.82
CA ILE A 73 -20.86 17.48 1.31
C ILE A 73 -19.77 17.73 0.25
N TYR A 74 -18.54 17.35 0.55
CA TYR A 74 -17.45 17.43 -0.43
C TYR A 74 -17.77 16.64 -1.70
N SER A 75 -18.28 15.41 -1.58
CA SER A 75 -18.65 14.58 -2.73
C SER A 75 -19.70 15.24 -3.61
N ILE A 76 -20.71 15.87 -2.99
CA ILE A 76 -21.74 16.60 -3.72
C ILE A 76 -21.13 17.80 -4.47
N LEU A 77 -20.29 18.59 -3.80
CA LEU A 77 -19.59 19.70 -4.44
C LEU A 77 -18.73 19.23 -5.61
N TYR A 78 -17.96 18.17 -5.43
CA TYR A 78 -17.15 17.59 -6.49
C TYR A 78 -17.99 17.18 -7.71
N LEU A 79 -19.08 16.42 -7.48
CA LEU A 79 -19.96 15.98 -8.56
C LEU A 79 -20.69 17.13 -9.26
N ILE A 80 -21.07 18.20 -8.54
CA ILE A 80 -21.60 19.43 -9.14
C ILE A 80 -20.54 20.04 -10.08
N GLY A 81 -19.28 20.11 -9.65
CA GLY A 81 -18.19 20.60 -10.51
C GLY A 81 -18.02 19.77 -11.78
N ILE A 82 -18.02 18.45 -11.65
CA ILE A 82 -17.94 17.56 -12.81
C ILE A 82 -19.11 17.78 -13.77
N PHE A 83 -20.32 17.86 -13.24
CA PHE A 83 -21.53 18.08 -14.05
C PHE A 83 -21.53 19.44 -14.78
N LEU A 84 -20.98 20.49 -14.16
CA LEU A 84 -20.95 21.83 -14.76
C LEU A 84 -19.85 22.04 -15.80
N TYR A 85 -18.74 21.34 -15.68
CA TYR A 85 -17.53 21.61 -16.47
C TYR A 85 -17.11 20.48 -17.40
N LYS A 86 -17.81 19.32 -17.39
CA LYS A 86 -17.42 18.16 -18.17
C LYS A 86 -18.59 17.49 -18.88
N ASP A 87 -18.38 17.17 -20.13
CA ASP A 87 -19.35 16.45 -20.96
C ASP A 87 -19.10 14.94 -20.90
N GLY A 88 -19.87 14.24 -20.07
CA GLY A 88 -19.86 12.78 -20.01
C GLY A 88 -18.90 12.18 -18.95
N GLY A 89 -18.73 10.84 -18.99
CA GLY A 89 -17.77 10.12 -18.14
C GLY A 89 -18.07 10.09 -16.64
N LEU A 90 -19.27 10.44 -16.20
CA LEU A 90 -19.69 10.46 -14.79
C LEU A 90 -19.37 9.18 -14.03
N PHE A 91 -19.41 8.02 -14.68
CA PHE A 91 -19.10 6.74 -14.06
C PHE A 91 -17.61 6.63 -13.66
N LYS A 92 -16.70 7.13 -14.52
CA LYS A 92 -15.25 7.16 -14.25
C LYS A 92 -14.95 8.10 -13.08
N GLU A 93 -15.61 9.27 -13.03
CA GLU A 93 -15.50 10.23 -11.95
C GLU A 93 -16.01 9.69 -10.61
N LEU A 94 -17.17 9.01 -10.62
CA LEU A 94 -17.70 8.32 -9.44
C LEU A 94 -16.75 7.23 -8.94
N GLN A 95 -16.13 6.47 -9.82
CA GLN A 95 -15.14 5.47 -9.42
C GLN A 95 -13.90 6.11 -8.77
N GLY A 96 -13.39 7.20 -9.34
CA GLY A 96 -12.27 7.96 -8.78
C GLY A 96 -12.61 8.52 -7.40
N LEU A 97 -13.74 9.20 -7.28
CA LEU A 97 -14.24 9.75 -6.02
C LEU A 97 -14.41 8.66 -4.94
N LEU A 98 -15.02 7.52 -5.28
CA LEU A 98 -15.18 6.39 -4.35
C LEU A 98 -13.83 5.84 -3.86
N LYS A 99 -12.84 5.73 -4.73
CA LYS A 99 -11.49 5.28 -4.34
C LYS A 99 -10.86 6.23 -3.33
N VAL A 100 -10.95 7.54 -3.55
CA VAL A 100 -10.36 8.55 -2.66
C VAL A 100 -11.09 8.64 -1.33
N ILE A 101 -12.43 8.55 -1.31
CA ILE A 101 -13.22 8.61 -0.07
C ILE A 101 -13.15 7.30 0.74
N TYR A 102 -12.90 6.18 0.10
CA TYR A 102 -12.83 4.88 0.75
C TYR A 102 -11.86 4.88 1.94
N TYR A 103 -10.67 5.41 1.75
CA TYR A 103 -9.61 5.42 2.77
C TYR A 103 -9.99 6.23 4.03
N PRO A 104 -10.34 7.52 3.96
CA PRO A 104 -10.66 8.31 5.15
C PRO A 104 -11.91 7.80 5.88
N VAL A 105 -12.90 7.28 5.17
CA VAL A 105 -14.09 6.67 5.78
C VAL A 105 -13.71 5.40 6.55
N LEU A 106 -12.96 4.50 5.95
CA LEU A 106 -12.50 3.26 6.60
C LEU A 106 -11.64 3.57 7.83
N LEU A 107 -10.66 4.48 7.66
CA LEU A 107 -9.75 4.89 8.71
C LEU A 107 -10.49 5.45 9.91
N PHE A 108 -11.38 6.43 9.69
CA PHE A 108 -12.08 7.10 10.80
C PHE A 108 -13.12 6.19 11.46
N SER A 109 -13.78 5.32 10.67
CA SER A 109 -14.71 4.32 11.20
C SER A 109 -13.99 3.39 12.20
N LEU A 110 -12.92 2.74 11.75
CA LEU A 110 -12.19 1.78 12.60
C LEU A 110 -11.44 2.48 13.74
N TYR A 111 -10.90 3.68 13.52
CA TYR A 111 -10.33 4.50 14.59
C TYR A 111 -11.37 4.83 15.68
N SER A 112 -12.60 5.18 15.30
CA SER A 112 -13.67 5.54 16.23
C SER A 112 -14.06 4.40 17.17
N ILE A 113 -13.88 3.15 16.73
CA ILE A 113 -14.17 1.94 17.50
C ILE A 113 -12.93 1.17 17.94
N LYS A 114 -11.73 1.77 17.83
CA LYS A 114 -10.44 1.10 18.09
C LYS A 114 -10.31 0.47 19.47
N ASP A 115 -11.05 1.00 20.46
CA ASP A 115 -11.01 0.51 21.84
C ASP A 115 -11.88 -0.74 22.04
N GLU A 116 -12.80 -1.01 21.13
CA GLU A 116 -13.73 -2.13 21.13
C GLU A 116 -13.34 -3.27 20.19
N ILE A 117 -12.31 -3.04 19.35
CA ILE A 117 -11.81 -4.03 18.38
C ILE A 117 -10.36 -4.38 18.66
N LYS A 118 -9.95 -5.58 18.24
CA LYS A 118 -8.56 -6.03 18.29
C LYS A 118 -8.07 -6.39 16.89
N ILE A 119 -6.93 -5.82 16.51
CA ILE A 119 -6.19 -6.20 15.29
C ILE A 119 -4.96 -6.99 15.74
N GLU A 120 -4.79 -8.18 15.18
CA GLU A 120 -3.71 -9.08 15.56
C GLU A 120 -2.60 -9.08 14.52
N ILE A 121 -1.35 -8.97 14.97
CA ILE A 121 -0.15 -9.10 14.12
C ILE A 121 -0.15 -10.45 13.39
N ASN A 122 -0.63 -11.52 14.07
CA ASN A 122 -0.76 -12.84 13.45
C ASN A 122 -1.67 -12.85 12.22
N THR A 123 -2.76 -12.09 12.27
CA THR A 123 -3.69 -11.97 11.13
C THR A 123 -2.98 -11.31 9.93
N LEU A 124 -2.28 -10.20 10.15
CA LEU A 124 -1.52 -9.51 9.10
C LEU A 124 -0.39 -10.37 8.55
N TYR A 125 0.31 -11.11 9.42
CA TYR A 125 1.31 -12.06 9.00
C TYR A 125 0.74 -13.19 8.13
N THR A 126 -0.39 -13.78 8.54
CA THR A 126 -1.07 -14.80 7.74
C THR A 126 -1.52 -14.25 6.39
N THR A 127 -2.07 -13.04 6.36
CA THR A 127 -2.44 -12.35 5.11
C THR A 127 -1.22 -12.15 4.21
N PHE A 128 -0.08 -11.71 4.77
CA PHE A 128 1.18 -11.60 4.04
C PHE A 128 1.61 -12.92 3.41
N VAL A 129 1.59 -14.01 4.20
CA VAL A 129 1.95 -15.35 3.71
C VAL A 129 1.04 -15.79 2.58
N ILE A 130 -0.28 -15.54 2.69
CA ILE A 130 -1.24 -15.88 1.62
C ILE A 130 -0.90 -15.10 0.34
N TYR A 131 -0.67 -13.78 0.39
CA TYR A 131 -0.26 -13.00 -0.78
C TYR A 131 1.00 -13.56 -1.43
N ILE A 132 2.04 -13.85 -0.63
CA ILE A 132 3.30 -14.41 -1.14
C ILE A 132 3.08 -15.76 -1.82
N LEU A 133 2.31 -16.67 -1.21
CA LEU A 133 2.04 -17.99 -1.79
C LEU A 133 1.19 -17.90 -3.06
N CYS A 134 0.22 -16.97 -3.11
CA CYS A 134 -0.61 -16.72 -4.30
C CYS A 134 0.18 -16.18 -5.50
N ILE A 135 1.39 -15.62 -5.27
CA ILE A 135 2.31 -15.23 -6.34
C ILE A 135 3.30 -16.37 -6.61
N PHE A 136 3.90 -16.92 -5.55
CA PHE A 136 4.97 -17.90 -5.64
C PHE A 136 4.55 -19.19 -6.35
N ILE A 137 3.38 -19.73 -5.97
CA ILE A 137 2.89 -21.00 -6.53
C ILE A 137 2.68 -20.89 -8.05
N PRO A 138 1.89 -19.90 -8.57
CA PRO A 138 1.75 -19.74 -10.03
C PRO A 138 3.07 -19.45 -10.74
N THR A 139 4.02 -18.75 -10.08
CA THR A 139 5.33 -18.45 -10.64
C THR A 139 6.15 -19.72 -10.90
N ILE A 140 6.14 -20.70 -9.98
CA ILE A 140 6.87 -21.97 -10.14
C ILE A 140 6.35 -22.75 -11.34
N PHE A 141 5.03 -22.74 -11.57
CA PHE A 141 4.39 -23.46 -12.66
C PHE A 141 4.30 -22.65 -13.97
N ASP A 142 4.81 -21.41 -13.96
CA ASP A 142 4.73 -20.44 -15.08
C ASP A 142 3.30 -20.25 -15.64
N ILE A 143 2.30 -20.27 -14.74
CA ILE A 143 0.88 -20.10 -15.09
C ILE A 143 0.32 -18.74 -14.67
N GLY A 144 1.11 -17.89 -14.02
CA GLY A 144 0.69 -16.58 -13.52
C GLY A 144 0.71 -15.49 -14.61
N TYR A 145 0.00 -14.39 -14.35
CA TYR A 145 0.06 -13.19 -15.17
C TYR A 145 1.44 -12.54 -15.09
N LYS A 146 1.88 -11.96 -16.19
CA LYS A 146 3.18 -11.29 -16.24
C LYS A 146 3.05 -9.89 -15.62
N THR A 147 4.08 -9.45 -14.90
CA THR A 147 4.13 -8.11 -14.30
C THR A 147 4.20 -7.02 -15.37
N TYR A 148 4.96 -7.30 -16.44
CA TYR A 148 5.15 -6.40 -17.57
C TYR A 148 4.74 -7.11 -18.85
N GLU A 149 3.61 -6.71 -19.44
CA GLU A 149 3.04 -7.35 -20.62
C GLU A 149 3.93 -7.17 -21.86
N VAL A 150 4.53 -5.97 -22.02
CA VAL A 150 5.39 -5.65 -23.18
C VAL A 150 6.64 -6.53 -23.20
N THR A 151 7.33 -6.66 -22.05
CA THR A 151 8.56 -7.46 -21.94
C THR A 151 8.29 -8.93 -21.65
N LYS A 152 7.04 -9.31 -21.41
CA LYS A 152 6.60 -10.64 -20.96
C LYS A 152 7.43 -11.16 -19.79
N SER A 153 7.79 -10.29 -18.86
CA SER A 153 8.67 -10.59 -17.74
C SER A 153 7.99 -10.30 -16.40
N GLY A 154 8.53 -10.89 -15.34
CA GLY A 154 7.95 -10.85 -14.01
C GLY A 154 6.75 -11.78 -13.85
N SER A 155 6.27 -11.93 -12.63
CA SER A 155 5.08 -12.71 -12.28
C SER A 155 4.33 -12.07 -11.14
N LEU A 156 3.02 -11.89 -11.30
CA LEU A 156 2.08 -11.41 -10.29
C LEU A 156 1.18 -12.51 -9.74
N GLY A 157 1.44 -13.80 -10.08
CA GLY A 157 0.43 -14.83 -9.86
C GLY A 157 -0.82 -14.50 -10.69
N PHE A 158 -1.97 -14.46 -10.06
CA PHE A 158 -3.24 -14.09 -10.73
C PHE A 158 -3.76 -12.71 -10.30
N PHE A 159 -2.91 -11.87 -9.72
CA PHE A 159 -3.28 -10.50 -9.38
C PHE A 159 -3.19 -9.57 -10.59
N ASN A 160 -3.96 -8.47 -10.55
CA ASN A 160 -4.03 -7.53 -11.67
C ASN A 160 -3.02 -6.37 -11.58
N SER A 161 -2.77 -5.83 -10.38
CA SER A 161 -2.00 -4.59 -10.21
C SER A 161 -0.67 -4.84 -9.49
N ALA A 162 0.44 -4.61 -10.19
CA ALA A 162 1.78 -4.73 -9.62
C ALA A 162 2.05 -3.70 -8.52
N ASN A 163 1.56 -2.46 -8.67
CA ASN A 163 1.76 -1.39 -7.69
C ASN A 163 1.00 -1.67 -6.40
N GLU A 164 -0.28 -2.07 -6.49
CA GLU A 164 -1.10 -2.39 -5.31
C GLU A 164 -0.53 -3.58 -4.54
N ILE A 165 -0.25 -4.68 -5.21
CA ILE A 165 0.28 -5.89 -4.58
C ILE A 165 1.71 -5.66 -4.06
N GLY A 166 2.54 -4.97 -4.83
CA GLY A 166 3.86 -4.54 -4.39
C GLY A 166 3.80 -3.65 -3.14
N GLY A 167 2.84 -2.74 -3.08
CA GLY A 167 2.55 -1.90 -1.91
C GLY A 167 2.14 -2.71 -0.69
N ILE A 168 1.18 -3.63 -0.82
CA ILE A 168 0.72 -4.52 0.27
C ILE A 168 1.89 -5.33 0.83
N ILE A 169 2.64 -5.99 -0.04
CA ILE A 169 3.81 -6.80 0.35
C ILE A 169 4.84 -5.93 1.07
N SER A 170 5.12 -4.73 0.53
CA SER A 170 6.08 -3.79 1.12
C SER A 170 5.69 -3.35 2.52
N ILE A 171 4.43 -2.98 2.73
CA ILE A 171 3.89 -2.55 4.03
C ILE A 171 3.92 -3.70 5.04
N LEU A 172 3.69 -4.94 4.60
CA LEU A 172 3.67 -6.11 5.47
C LEU A 172 5.05 -6.74 5.69
N THR A 173 6.08 -6.38 4.91
CA THR A 173 7.46 -6.89 5.07
C THR A 173 7.99 -6.79 6.51
N PRO A 174 7.85 -5.66 7.24
CA PRO A 174 8.32 -5.58 8.62
C PRO A 174 7.62 -6.58 9.58
N VAL A 175 6.38 -6.99 9.27
CA VAL A 175 5.63 -7.96 10.10
C VAL A 175 6.29 -9.35 10.07
N LEU A 176 6.89 -9.75 8.95
CA LEU A 176 7.67 -10.99 8.85
C LEU A 176 8.82 -11.00 9.87
N PHE A 177 9.52 -9.88 10.03
CA PHE A 177 10.65 -9.77 10.98
C PHE A 177 10.21 -9.78 12.44
N ILE A 178 8.98 -9.34 12.75
CA ILE A 178 8.40 -9.55 14.10
C ILE A 178 8.31 -11.05 14.37
N LYS A 179 7.82 -11.83 13.42
CA LYS A 179 7.67 -13.28 13.59
C LYS A 179 9.00 -14.03 13.63
N LEU A 180 9.99 -13.63 12.87
CA LEU A 180 11.34 -14.16 12.95
C LEU A 180 11.95 -13.95 14.33
N LYS A 181 11.73 -12.79 14.96
CA LYS A 181 12.24 -12.50 16.31
C LYS A 181 11.60 -13.35 17.40
N GLU A 182 10.33 -13.72 17.26
CA GLU A 182 9.63 -14.59 18.22
C GLU A 182 10.27 -15.98 18.34
N LYS A 183 11.09 -16.40 17.38
CA LYS A 183 11.74 -17.72 17.27
C LYS A 183 10.79 -18.93 17.28
N LYS A 184 9.50 -18.70 17.41
CA LYS A 184 8.51 -19.75 17.33
C LYS A 184 8.46 -20.27 15.89
N TYR A 185 8.63 -21.57 15.72
CA TYR A 185 8.68 -22.19 14.39
C TYR A 185 9.75 -21.56 13.46
N LEU A 186 10.96 -21.33 13.97
CA LEU A 186 12.02 -20.60 13.27
C LEU A 186 12.30 -21.13 11.86
N LEU A 187 12.37 -22.45 11.68
CA LEU A 187 12.59 -23.06 10.36
C LEU A 187 11.49 -22.71 9.37
N PHE A 188 10.24 -22.73 9.81
CA PHE A 188 9.12 -22.30 8.97
C PHE A 188 9.23 -20.81 8.60
N GLN A 189 9.60 -19.95 9.54
CA GLN A 189 9.80 -18.51 9.28
C GLN A 189 10.94 -18.26 8.29
N ILE A 190 12.03 -19.02 8.39
CA ILE A 190 13.15 -18.95 7.42
C ILE A 190 12.70 -19.43 6.04
N ALA A 191 11.89 -20.49 5.96
CA ALA A 191 11.34 -20.95 4.69
C ALA A 191 10.43 -19.86 4.06
N ILE A 192 9.57 -19.21 4.83
CA ILE A 192 8.73 -18.09 4.34
C ILE A 192 9.59 -16.91 3.89
N LEU A 193 10.68 -16.58 4.61
CA LEU A 193 11.61 -15.53 4.19
C LEU A 193 12.27 -15.87 2.84
N ALA A 194 12.68 -17.13 2.64
CA ALA A 194 13.27 -17.58 1.37
C ALA A 194 12.24 -17.51 0.22
N ILE A 195 11.02 -18.00 0.44
CA ILE A 195 9.91 -17.91 -0.52
C ILE A 195 9.62 -16.46 -0.85
N TYR A 196 9.50 -15.57 0.16
CA TYR A 196 9.31 -14.15 -0.03
C TYR A 196 10.40 -13.54 -0.91
N PHE A 197 11.66 -13.83 -0.61
CA PHE A 197 12.79 -13.30 -1.36
C PHE A 197 12.76 -13.73 -2.84
N ILE A 198 12.53 -15.03 -3.10
CA ILE A 198 12.37 -15.56 -4.46
C ILE A 198 11.17 -14.86 -5.16
N THR A 199 10.06 -14.67 -4.46
CA THR A 199 8.86 -14.03 -5.01
C THR A 199 9.14 -12.60 -5.46
N ILE A 200 9.76 -11.74 -4.63
CA ILE A 200 10.00 -10.34 -4.98
C ILE A 200 10.99 -10.19 -6.15
N LEU A 201 11.98 -11.08 -6.25
CA LEU A 201 12.89 -11.10 -7.39
C LEU A 201 12.19 -11.53 -8.71
N ASN A 202 11.21 -12.44 -8.61
CA ASN A 202 10.43 -12.86 -9.76
C ASN A 202 9.30 -11.90 -10.12
N MET A 203 8.76 -11.14 -9.18
CA MET A 203 7.84 -10.03 -9.51
C MET A 203 8.50 -9.00 -10.41
N GLY A 204 9.78 -8.76 -10.23
CA GLY A 204 10.56 -7.82 -11.04
C GLY A 204 10.26 -6.34 -10.73
N THR A 205 9.50 -6.03 -9.69
CA THR A 205 9.18 -4.65 -9.27
C THR A 205 10.20 -4.12 -8.26
N LYS A 206 10.48 -2.80 -8.32
CA LYS A 206 11.48 -2.15 -7.45
C LYS A 206 10.98 -1.99 -6.00
N THR A 207 9.69 -1.79 -5.82
CA THR A 207 9.06 -1.39 -4.55
C THR A 207 9.22 -2.41 -3.40
N PRO A 208 8.92 -3.71 -3.57
CA PRO A 208 9.11 -4.70 -2.49
C PRO A 208 10.58 -4.92 -2.14
N LEU A 209 11.48 -4.84 -3.12
CA LEU A 209 12.91 -4.98 -2.88
C LEU A 209 13.44 -3.80 -2.06
N LEU A 210 13.07 -2.56 -2.41
CA LEU A 210 13.41 -1.36 -1.66
C LEU A 210 12.90 -1.43 -0.21
N SER A 211 11.67 -1.89 -0.04
CA SER A 211 11.05 -2.09 1.29
C SER A 211 11.84 -3.09 2.14
N LEU A 212 12.26 -4.21 1.55
CA LEU A 212 13.11 -5.19 2.23
C LEU A 212 14.45 -4.57 2.64
N MET A 213 15.11 -3.83 1.74
CA MET A 213 16.39 -3.16 2.02
C MET A 213 16.26 -2.16 3.16
N ILE A 214 15.22 -1.30 3.15
CA ILE A 214 14.96 -0.33 4.22
C ILE A 214 14.72 -1.07 5.55
N THR A 215 13.90 -2.11 5.54
CA THR A 215 13.59 -2.89 6.75
C THR A 215 14.84 -3.53 7.34
N VAL A 216 15.67 -4.18 6.51
CA VAL A 216 16.93 -4.81 6.94
C VAL A 216 17.92 -3.76 7.45
N ALA A 217 18.06 -2.61 6.79
CA ALA A 217 18.94 -1.53 7.23
C ALA A 217 18.53 -1.00 8.62
N VAL A 218 17.24 -0.80 8.86
CA VAL A 218 16.76 -0.33 10.18
C VAL A 218 16.94 -1.42 11.26
N ILE A 219 16.71 -2.70 10.92
CA ILE A 219 16.98 -3.80 11.85
C ILE A 219 18.48 -3.85 12.20
N PHE A 220 19.35 -3.67 11.22
CA PHE A 220 20.79 -3.61 11.44
C PHE A 220 21.16 -2.47 12.41
N MET A 221 20.66 -1.25 12.17
CA MET A 221 20.89 -0.13 13.07
C MET A 221 20.36 -0.41 14.48
N TYR A 222 19.16 -0.99 14.59
CA TYR A 222 18.60 -1.38 15.88
C TYR A 222 19.51 -2.38 16.63
N LEU A 223 19.94 -3.44 15.96
CA LEU A 223 20.82 -4.47 16.55
C LEU A 223 22.20 -3.90 16.92
N MET A 224 22.74 -3.00 16.12
CA MET A 224 23.99 -2.29 16.41
C MET A 224 23.87 -1.48 17.70
N ILE A 225 22.83 -0.66 17.82
CA ILE A 225 22.59 0.16 19.03
C ILE A 225 22.37 -0.75 20.26
N GLU A 226 21.59 -1.81 20.12
CA GLU A 226 21.29 -2.73 21.22
C GLU A 226 22.56 -3.49 21.66
N SER A 227 23.37 -3.96 20.70
CA SER A 227 24.63 -4.67 20.95
C SER A 227 25.67 -3.79 21.66
N ILE A 228 25.79 -2.52 21.27
CA ILE A 228 26.68 -1.57 21.94
C ILE A 228 26.22 -1.34 23.39
N LYS A 229 24.90 -1.07 23.59
CA LYS A 229 24.34 -0.85 24.93
C LYS A 229 24.52 -2.03 25.87
N LYS A 230 24.36 -3.26 25.35
CA LYS A 230 24.44 -4.51 26.14
C LYS A 230 25.83 -5.17 26.11
N LYS A 231 26.80 -4.58 25.41
CA LYS A 231 28.14 -5.15 25.18
C LYS A 231 28.09 -6.58 24.59
N GLN A 232 27.10 -6.86 23.76
CA GLN A 232 26.86 -8.21 23.16
C GLN A 232 27.27 -8.23 21.68
N TYR A 233 28.56 -8.11 21.41
CA TYR A 233 29.08 -7.99 20.03
C TYR A 233 28.94 -9.29 19.21
N LYS A 234 28.79 -10.48 19.84
CA LYS A 234 28.56 -11.74 19.13
C LYS A 234 27.26 -11.76 18.31
N LEU A 235 26.20 -11.11 18.81
CA LEU A 235 24.94 -11.01 18.08
C LEU A 235 25.10 -10.15 16.82
N LEU A 236 25.83 -9.04 16.95
CA LEU A 236 26.11 -8.15 15.83
C LEU A 236 26.99 -8.84 14.77
N SER A 237 28.06 -9.55 15.19
CA SER A 237 28.92 -10.25 14.26
C SER A 237 28.18 -11.37 13.51
N GLY A 238 27.32 -12.13 14.20
CA GLY A 238 26.47 -13.14 13.55
C GLY A 238 25.52 -12.55 12.52
N PHE A 239 24.90 -11.40 12.83
CA PHE A 239 24.03 -10.70 11.88
C PHE A 239 24.84 -10.16 10.68
N MET A 240 26.03 -9.59 10.90
CA MET A 240 26.91 -9.12 9.82
C MET A 240 27.30 -10.26 8.88
N VAL A 241 27.71 -11.41 9.41
CA VAL A 241 28.03 -12.59 8.59
C VAL A 241 26.80 -13.02 7.78
N GLY A 242 25.62 -13.09 8.41
CA GLY A 242 24.38 -13.42 7.72
C GLY A 242 24.01 -12.41 6.62
N LEU A 243 24.23 -11.12 6.86
CA LEU A 243 23.99 -10.06 5.88
C LEU A 243 24.98 -10.19 4.70
N VAL A 244 26.26 -10.38 4.96
CA VAL A 244 27.27 -10.59 3.90
C VAL A 244 26.92 -11.80 3.05
N LEU A 245 26.58 -12.93 3.67
CA LEU A 245 26.14 -14.12 2.95
C LEU A 245 24.89 -13.87 2.10
N LEU A 246 23.88 -13.17 2.65
CA LEU A 246 22.67 -12.79 1.91
C LEU A 246 23.02 -11.93 0.71
N VAL A 247 23.82 -10.87 0.88
CA VAL A 247 24.26 -9.99 -0.20
C VAL A 247 25.01 -10.76 -1.27
N THR A 248 25.90 -11.67 -0.87
CA THR A 248 26.65 -12.52 -1.81
C THR A 248 25.72 -13.41 -2.64
N VAL A 249 24.75 -14.06 -1.99
CA VAL A 249 23.73 -14.88 -2.68
C VAL A 249 22.91 -14.02 -3.63
N VAL A 250 22.52 -12.81 -3.22
CA VAL A 250 21.78 -11.88 -4.07
C VAL A 250 22.60 -11.52 -5.31
N ILE A 251 23.86 -11.12 -5.15
CA ILE A 251 24.72 -10.73 -6.27
C ILE A 251 24.87 -11.88 -7.29
N ILE A 252 25.04 -13.10 -6.80
CA ILE A 252 25.20 -14.29 -7.67
C ILE A 252 23.88 -14.66 -8.37
N ALA A 253 22.75 -14.54 -7.67
CA ALA A 253 21.44 -14.91 -8.19
C ALA A 253 20.81 -13.81 -9.08
N LEU A 254 21.11 -12.55 -8.81
CA LEU A 254 20.49 -11.38 -9.42
C LEU A 254 20.46 -11.43 -10.96
N PRO A 255 21.54 -11.77 -11.68
CA PRO A 255 21.56 -11.83 -13.15
C PRO A 255 20.56 -12.81 -13.76
N LYS A 256 20.12 -13.81 -12.98
CA LYS A 256 19.15 -14.83 -13.41
C LYS A 256 17.70 -14.49 -13.09
N THR A 257 17.45 -13.34 -12.49
CA THR A 257 16.11 -12.95 -12.02
C THR A 257 15.38 -12.07 -13.05
N ASN A 258 14.05 -12.09 -12.99
CA ASN A 258 13.22 -11.18 -13.77
C ASN A 258 13.47 -9.71 -13.39
N PHE A 259 13.85 -9.42 -12.14
CA PHE A 259 14.23 -8.09 -11.71
C PHE A 259 15.42 -7.53 -12.53
N TYR A 260 16.49 -8.31 -12.66
CA TYR A 260 17.65 -7.90 -13.46
C TYR A 260 17.31 -7.77 -14.96
N LYS A 261 16.53 -8.72 -15.49
CA LYS A 261 16.05 -8.66 -16.87
C LYS A 261 15.27 -7.37 -17.14
N ASN A 262 14.38 -6.96 -16.22
CA ASN A 262 13.63 -5.72 -16.35
C ASN A 262 14.52 -4.49 -16.30
N ILE A 263 15.53 -4.47 -15.42
CA ILE A 263 16.51 -3.38 -15.40
C ILE A 263 17.23 -3.28 -16.74
N ARG A 264 17.71 -4.40 -17.29
CA ARG A 264 18.40 -4.41 -18.58
C ARG A 264 17.54 -3.91 -19.71
N VAL A 265 16.33 -4.46 -19.86
CA VAL A 265 15.38 -4.01 -20.89
C VAL A 265 15.08 -2.52 -20.77
N HIS A 266 15.01 -2.00 -19.54
CA HIS A 266 14.75 -0.58 -19.32
C HIS A 266 15.99 0.28 -19.70
N LEU A 267 17.21 -0.14 -19.38
CA LEU A 267 18.43 0.53 -19.83
C LEU A 267 18.55 0.51 -21.37
N ASP A 268 18.31 -0.64 -21.98
CA ASP A 268 18.33 -0.79 -23.44
C ASP A 268 17.29 0.15 -24.12
N TYR A 269 16.08 0.27 -23.53
CA TYR A 269 15.05 1.22 -23.99
C TYR A 269 15.50 2.68 -23.90
N LEU A 270 16.27 3.04 -22.85
CA LEU A 270 16.81 4.38 -22.65
C LEU A 270 18.08 4.63 -23.47
N GLY A 271 18.62 3.61 -24.17
CA GLY A 271 19.84 3.74 -24.97
C GLY A 271 21.10 3.91 -24.13
N VAL A 272 21.13 3.41 -22.87
CA VAL A 272 22.28 3.51 -21.98
C VAL A 272 22.81 2.12 -21.62
N ASP A 273 24.15 1.98 -21.64
CA ASP A 273 24.83 0.72 -21.36
C ASP A 273 24.98 0.42 -19.86
N HIS A 274 25.19 1.47 -19.07
CA HIS A 274 25.43 1.36 -17.64
C HIS A 274 24.41 2.14 -16.82
N ILE A 275 24.07 1.62 -15.64
CA ILE A 275 23.14 2.27 -14.71
C ILE A 275 23.66 3.64 -14.21
N THR A 276 24.96 3.85 -14.24
CA THR A 276 25.59 5.12 -13.89
C THR A 276 25.25 6.23 -14.88
N ASP A 277 25.03 5.88 -16.14
CA ASP A 277 24.78 6.86 -17.21
C ASP A 277 23.36 7.46 -17.07
N VAL A 278 22.46 6.74 -16.41
CA VAL A 278 21.11 7.23 -16.05
C VAL A 278 21.17 8.53 -15.25
N PHE A 279 22.20 8.71 -14.42
CA PHE A 279 22.33 9.90 -13.56
C PHE A 279 22.94 11.12 -14.26
N GLN A 280 23.25 11.02 -15.54
CA GLN A 280 23.82 12.14 -16.31
C GLN A 280 22.76 13.13 -16.79
N GLU A 281 21.51 12.65 -17.00
CA GLU A 281 20.43 13.48 -17.49
C GLU A 281 19.17 13.30 -16.63
N PHE A 282 18.47 14.41 -16.34
CA PHE A 282 17.24 14.41 -15.53
C PHE A 282 16.14 13.53 -16.13
N ASN A 283 15.95 13.56 -17.44
CA ASN A 283 14.95 12.75 -18.13
C ASN A 283 15.21 11.24 -17.98
N LEU A 284 16.48 10.81 -18.01
CA LEU A 284 16.85 9.42 -17.80
C LEU A 284 16.55 8.98 -16.35
N VAL A 285 16.80 9.87 -15.38
CA VAL A 285 16.47 9.64 -13.96
C VAL A 285 14.96 9.50 -13.78
N ASP A 286 14.17 10.41 -14.38
CA ASP A 286 12.70 10.33 -14.29
C ASP A 286 12.18 9.02 -14.90
N HIS A 287 12.62 8.68 -16.10
CA HIS A 287 12.25 7.43 -16.75
C HIS A 287 12.65 6.20 -15.94
N PHE A 288 13.89 6.13 -15.47
CA PHE A 288 14.42 4.93 -14.82
C PHE A 288 13.95 4.79 -13.37
N ILE A 289 13.98 5.86 -12.57
CA ILE A 289 13.65 5.82 -11.14
C ILE A 289 12.16 6.02 -10.91
N PHE A 290 11.58 7.06 -11.51
CA PHE A 290 10.21 7.50 -11.26
C PHE A 290 9.20 6.99 -12.30
N SER A 291 9.63 6.25 -13.33
CA SER A 291 8.75 5.73 -14.38
C SER A 291 7.93 6.83 -15.07
N GLN A 292 8.57 7.95 -15.39
CA GLN A 292 8.01 9.18 -16.01
C GLN A 292 7.02 9.97 -15.11
N ARG A 293 6.95 9.67 -13.82
CA ARG A 293 5.98 10.33 -12.94
C ARG A 293 6.22 11.82 -12.77
N LEU A 294 7.47 12.27 -12.86
CA LEU A 294 7.79 13.70 -12.78
C LEU A 294 7.33 14.44 -14.05
N THR A 295 7.44 13.79 -15.21
CA THR A 295 6.88 14.30 -16.46
C THR A 295 5.37 14.41 -16.37
N PHE A 296 4.66 13.32 -15.97
CA PHE A 296 3.21 13.35 -15.78
C PHE A 296 2.75 14.36 -14.73
N LEU A 297 3.55 14.60 -13.69
CA LEU A 297 3.29 15.65 -12.70
C LEU A 297 3.35 17.05 -13.33
N SER A 298 4.32 17.30 -14.23
CA SER A 298 4.41 18.57 -14.95
C SER A 298 3.21 18.79 -15.86
N ASP A 299 2.85 17.78 -16.67
CA ASP A 299 1.73 17.82 -17.59
C ASP A 299 0.40 18.08 -16.83
N GLU A 300 0.22 17.38 -15.70
CA GLU A 300 -0.98 17.53 -14.86
C GLU A 300 -1.05 18.92 -14.21
N LYS A 301 0.10 19.47 -13.83
CA LYS A 301 0.18 20.84 -13.30
C LYS A 301 -0.24 21.86 -14.35
N ASP A 302 0.24 21.73 -15.59
CA ASP A 302 -0.10 22.66 -16.67
C ASP A 302 -1.62 22.62 -16.94
N LEU A 303 -2.22 21.44 -17.01
CA LEU A 303 -3.67 21.28 -17.13
C LEU A 303 -4.45 21.90 -15.92
N TYR A 304 -3.91 21.75 -14.71
CA TYR A 304 -4.53 22.34 -13.51
C TYR A 304 -4.43 23.88 -13.53
N ASP A 305 -3.34 24.43 -14.05
CA ASP A 305 -3.13 25.90 -14.12
C ASP A 305 -4.11 26.55 -15.10
N GLU A 306 -4.60 25.83 -16.11
CA GLU A 306 -5.66 26.30 -17.03
C GLU A 306 -7.07 26.24 -16.44
N CYS A 307 -7.29 25.51 -15.35
CA CYS A 307 -8.61 25.35 -14.74
C CYS A 307 -9.16 26.63 -14.13
N GLY A 308 -10.50 26.74 -14.12
CA GLY A 308 -11.22 27.77 -13.37
C GLY A 308 -11.09 27.62 -11.85
N ILE A 309 -11.41 28.70 -11.13
CA ILE A 309 -11.21 28.77 -9.66
C ILE A 309 -11.96 27.67 -8.91
N TYR A 310 -13.15 27.28 -9.35
CA TYR A 310 -13.94 26.22 -8.73
C TYR A 310 -13.22 24.88 -8.84
N GLN A 311 -12.76 24.52 -10.05
CA GLN A 311 -12.02 23.28 -10.29
C GLN A 311 -10.69 23.25 -9.53
N LYS A 312 -10.01 24.40 -9.41
CA LYS A 312 -8.80 24.52 -8.59
C LYS A 312 -9.05 24.25 -7.11
N ILE A 313 -10.23 24.58 -6.57
CA ILE A 313 -10.54 24.39 -5.15
C ILE A 313 -11.10 23.00 -4.86
N VAL A 314 -12.05 22.54 -5.68
CA VAL A 314 -12.82 21.31 -5.42
C VAL A 314 -12.23 20.10 -6.14
N GLY A 315 -11.46 20.35 -7.20
CA GLY A 315 -10.84 19.35 -8.05
C GLY A 315 -11.29 19.42 -9.49
N ARG A 316 -10.37 19.09 -10.39
CA ARG A 316 -10.66 19.08 -11.83
C ARG A 316 -11.25 17.75 -12.32
N GLY A 317 -11.17 16.67 -11.50
CA GLY A 317 -11.59 15.32 -11.90
C GLY A 317 -10.61 14.63 -12.85
N TYR A 318 -11.05 13.50 -13.44
CA TYR A 318 -10.20 12.56 -14.21
C TYR A 318 -10.47 12.57 -15.73
N LEU A 319 -11.43 13.34 -16.21
CA LEU A 319 -11.98 13.17 -17.59
C LEU A 319 -11.23 13.89 -18.72
N ASP A 320 -10.37 14.86 -18.40
CA ASP A 320 -9.65 15.61 -19.43
C ASP A 320 -8.42 14.87 -19.97
N HIS A 321 -8.18 13.69 -19.44
CA HIS A 321 -7.19 12.81 -19.99
C HIS A 321 -7.78 12.13 -21.23
N GLY A 322 -7.30 12.50 -22.40
CA GLY A 322 -7.50 11.71 -23.62
C GLY A 322 -7.10 10.24 -23.37
N GLU A 323 -7.40 9.35 -24.28
CA GLU A 323 -7.06 7.90 -24.14
C GLU A 323 -5.59 7.65 -23.82
N ASP A 324 -4.70 8.60 -24.15
CA ASP A 324 -3.23 8.48 -24.00
C ASP A 324 -2.64 9.13 -22.73
N THR A 325 -3.42 9.86 -21.92
CA THR A 325 -2.86 10.51 -20.73
C THR A 325 -2.87 9.59 -19.51
N LYS A 326 -1.68 9.28 -19.01
CA LYS A 326 -1.49 8.52 -17.77
C LYS A 326 -1.69 9.41 -16.54
N MET A 327 -2.27 8.85 -15.49
CA MET A 327 -2.25 9.47 -14.16
C MET A 327 -0.82 9.58 -13.65
N ILE A 328 -0.58 10.53 -12.73
CA ILE A 328 0.75 10.76 -12.11
C ILE A 328 1.23 9.49 -11.40
N GLU A 329 0.30 8.72 -10.82
CA GLU A 329 0.58 7.56 -9.97
C GLU A 329 1.43 7.93 -8.74
N MET A 330 1.13 9.09 -8.13
CA MET A 330 1.67 9.59 -6.88
C MET A 330 0.51 10.10 -6.04
N ASP A 331 0.07 9.33 -5.03
CA ASP A 331 -1.21 9.53 -4.32
C ASP A 331 -1.44 10.96 -3.81
N TYR A 332 -0.38 11.63 -3.31
CA TYR A 332 -0.50 13.00 -2.79
C TYR A 332 -0.84 13.99 -3.90
N PHE A 333 -0.19 13.87 -5.05
CA PHE A 333 -0.38 14.76 -6.19
C PHE A 333 -1.66 14.40 -6.93
N ASP A 334 -1.96 13.11 -7.12
CA ASP A 334 -3.23 12.66 -7.70
C ASP A 334 -4.43 13.21 -6.92
N ILE A 335 -4.39 13.13 -5.57
CA ILE A 335 -5.48 13.69 -4.76
C ILE A 335 -5.50 15.21 -4.85
N TYR A 336 -4.34 15.89 -4.86
CA TYR A 336 -4.31 17.36 -4.93
C TYR A 336 -4.87 17.90 -6.25
N PHE A 337 -4.46 17.38 -7.39
CA PHE A 337 -4.89 17.89 -8.68
C PHE A 337 -6.31 17.43 -9.04
N HIS A 338 -6.64 16.17 -8.88
CA HIS A 338 -7.96 15.67 -9.25
C HIS A 338 -9.08 16.04 -8.27
N HIS A 339 -8.75 16.18 -6.98
CA HIS A 339 -9.72 16.47 -5.91
C HIS A 339 -9.55 17.85 -5.25
N GLY A 340 -8.61 18.65 -5.72
CA GLY A 340 -8.32 20.00 -5.22
C GLY A 340 -7.81 20.05 -3.79
N PRO A 341 -7.39 21.24 -3.32
CA PRO A 341 -6.99 21.47 -1.93
C PRO A 341 -8.07 21.06 -0.92
N LEU A 342 -9.36 21.20 -1.27
CA LEU A 342 -10.46 20.82 -0.38
C LEU A 342 -10.49 19.29 -0.14
N GLY A 343 -10.43 18.50 -1.20
CA GLY A 343 -10.34 17.05 -1.10
C GLY A 343 -9.05 16.60 -0.41
N PHE A 344 -7.92 17.22 -0.75
CA PHE A 344 -6.63 16.97 -0.12
C PHE A 344 -6.67 17.21 1.40
N ILE A 345 -7.18 18.37 1.85
CA ILE A 345 -7.27 18.70 3.28
C ILE A 345 -8.21 17.71 4.01
N LEU A 346 -9.33 17.33 3.40
CA LEU A 346 -10.23 16.36 4.02
C LEU A 346 -9.58 14.98 4.17
N VAL A 347 -8.95 14.45 3.14
CA VAL A 347 -8.31 13.13 3.19
C VAL A 347 -7.12 13.14 4.15
N PHE A 348 -6.16 14.05 3.94
CA PHE A 348 -4.92 14.09 4.74
C PHE A 348 -5.11 14.74 6.10
N GLY A 349 -6.10 15.61 6.28
CA GLY A 349 -6.50 16.13 7.58
C GLY A 349 -7.04 15.04 8.49
N ILE A 350 -7.92 14.16 7.98
CA ILE A 350 -8.40 12.98 8.73
C ILE A 350 -7.25 12.04 9.03
N TYR A 351 -6.39 11.75 8.05
CA TYR A 351 -5.21 10.92 8.23
C TYR A 351 -4.27 11.47 9.32
N GLY A 352 -3.87 12.73 9.18
CA GLY A 352 -2.98 13.41 10.12
C GLY A 352 -3.56 13.48 11.54
N TYR A 353 -4.87 13.77 11.65
CA TYR A 353 -5.56 13.77 12.95
C TYR A 353 -5.53 12.39 13.60
N VAL A 354 -5.87 11.33 12.87
CA VAL A 354 -5.87 9.96 13.41
C VAL A 354 -4.46 9.53 13.79
N LEU A 355 -3.48 9.78 12.92
CA LEU A 355 -2.07 9.45 13.18
C LEU A 355 -1.55 10.17 14.43
N TRP A 356 -1.83 11.46 14.57
CA TRP A 356 -1.45 12.24 15.75
C TRP A 356 -2.08 11.70 17.04
N ARG A 357 -3.37 11.34 16.99
CA ARG A 357 -4.08 10.75 18.14
C ARG A 357 -3.50 9.40 18.53
N LEU A 358 -3.27 8.51 17.56
CA LEU A 358 -2.66 7.21 17.80
C LEU A 358 -1.23 7.33 18.33
N TRP A 359 -0.47 8.32 17.84
CA TRP A 359 0.88 8.61 18.33
C TRP A 359 0.89 9.03 19.79
N LYS A 360 -0.07 9.83 20.22
CA LYS A 360 -0.22 10.20 21.65
C LYS A 360 -0.53 8.98 22.54
N GLU A 361 -1.22 7.99 22.01
CA GLU A 361 -1.57 6.76 22.71
C GLU A 361 -0.53 5.64 22.58
N ARG A 362 0.61 5.93 21.94
CA ARG A 362 1.67 4.93 21.74
C ARG A 362 2.20 4.40 23.08
N GLY A 363 2.52 3.10 23.11
CA GLY A 363 3.16 2.50 24.30
C GLY A 363 4.68 2.66 24.30
N LYS A 364 5.33 1.95 25.23
CA LYS A 364 6.80 1.92 25.34
C LYS A 364 7.44 1.39 24.05
N TYR A 365 8.63 1.88 23.75
CA TYR A 365 9.41 1.43 22.61
C TYR A 365 9.72 -0.08 22.70
N SER A 366 9.52 -0.79 21.62
CA SER A 366 9.85 -2.22 21.47
C SER A 366 10.24 -2.50 20.01
N PHE A 367 10.85 -3.63 19.77
CA PHE A 367 11.16 -4.06 18.40
C PHE A 367 9.90 -4.16 17.51
N GLU A 368 8.81 -4.70 18.05
CA GLU A 368 7.54 -4.81 17.33
C GLU A 368 7.03 -3.43 16.92
N ARG A 369 7.09 -2.44 17.83
CA ARG A 369 6.72 -1.07 17.50
C ARG A 369 7.62 -0.43 16.46
N LEU A 370 8.92 -0.71 16.53
CA LEU A 370 9.85 -0.28 15.50
C LEU A 370 9.43 -0.81 14.13
N MET A 371 9.08 -2.09 14.03
CA MET A 371 8.61 -2.68 12.76
C MET A 371 7.30 -2.04 12.29
N ILE A 372 6.36 -1.76 13.18
CA ILE A 372 5.12 -1.04 12.84
C ILE A 372 5.44 0.37 12.34
N TYR A 373 6.36 1.09 12.97
CA TYR A 373 6.78 2.42 12.51
C TYR A 373 7.45 2.38 11.14
N ILE A 374 8.24 1.34 10.84
CA ILE A 374 8.79 1.13 9.50
C ILE A 374 7.66 0.93 8.48
N SER A 375 6.65 0.10 8.80
CA SER A 375 5.50 -0.07 7.90
C SER A 375 4.78 1.24 7.63
N ILE A 376 4.60 2.10 8.66
CA ILE A 376 3.97 3.42 8.49
C ILE A 376 4.84 4.35 7.65
N PHE A 377 6.15 4.34 7.88
CA PHE A 377 7.11 5.08 7.06
C PHE A 377 7.06 4.64 5.59
N LEU A 378 6.98 3.32 5.36
CA LEU A 378 6.81 2.77 4.00
C LEU A 378 5.49 3.22 3.37
N ILE A 379 4.37 3.24 4.12
CA ILE A 379 3.09 3.76 3.62
C ILE A 379 3.28 5.20 3.11
N LEU A 380 3.92 6.08 3.89
CA LEU A 380 4.12 7.48 3.53
C LEU A 380 4.99 7.62 2.29
N ILE A 381 6.13 6.93 2.24
CA ILE A 381 7.06 7.00 1.10
C ILE A 381 6.46 6.39 -0.16
N LEU A 382 5.81 5.24 -0.06
CA LEU A 382 5.22 4.59 -1.23
C LEU A 382 4.07 5.40 -1.81
N SER A 383 3.26 6.04 -0.97
CA SER A 383 2.22 6.97 -1.43
C SER A 383 2.79 8.18 -2.18
N LEU A 384 4.04 8.58 -1.86
CA LEU A 384 4.71 9.69 -2.53
C LEU A 384 5.31 9.29 -3.89
N PHE A 385 5.89 8.08 -3.99
CA PHE A 385 6.72 7.71 -5.14
C PHE A 385 6.14 6.58 -6.01
N SER A 386 5.28 5.75 -5.48
CA SER A 386 4.76 4.55 -6.18
C SER A 386 3.27 4.63 -6.50
N GLY A 387 2.53 5.48 -5.79
CA GLY A 387 1.08 5.59 -5.90
C GLY A 387 0.30 4.32 -5.56
N HIS A 388 -1.02 4.39 -5.68
CA HIS A 388 -1.95 3.29 -5.42
C HIS A 388 -1.84 2.65 -4.03
N ILE A 389 -1.52 3.47 -3.01
CA ILE A 389 -1.48 3.06 -1.60
C ILE A 389 -2.72 3.58 -0.87
N LEU A 390 -2.93 4.90 -0.90
CA LEU A 390 -4.05 5.53 -0.20
C LEU A 390 -5.33 5.58 -1.04
N ILE A 391 -5.19 5.63 -2.38
CA ILE A 391 -6.32 5.64 -3.32
C ILE A 391 -6.71 4.22 -3.80
N ALA A 392 -6.05 3.17 -3.30
CA ALA A 392 -6.36 1.78 -3.66
C ALA A 392 -7.13 1.07 -2.53
N PRO A 393 -8.43 0.79 -2.70
CA PRO A 393 -9.24 0.08 -1.70
C PRO A 393 -8.68 -1.32 -1.32
N SER A 394 -7.93 -1.97 -2.20
CA SER A 394 -7.21 -3.23 -1.94
C SER A 394 -6.15 -3.08 -0.85
N VAL A 395 -5.43 -1.97 -0.83
CA VAL A 395 -4.33 -1.69 0.09
C VAL A 395 -4.84 -1.10 1.41
N ASN A 396 -5.94 -0.34 1.36
CA ASN A 396 -6.42 0.49 2.47
C ASN A 396 -6.72 -0.28 3.75
N MET A 397 -7.24 -1.51 3.67
CA MET A 397 -7.50 -2.30 4.88
C MET A 397 -6.20 -2.65 5.61
N ILE A 398 -5.14 -2.94 4.87
CA ILE A 398 -3.81 -3.22 5.42
C ILE A 398 -3.22 -1.94 6.04
N VAL A 399 -3.28 -0.80 5.31
CA VAL A 399 -2.83 0.51 5.80
C VAL A 399 -3.51 0.87 7.11
N VAL A 400 -4.84 0.82 7.16
CA VAL A 400 -5.60 1.17 8.37
C VAL A 400 -5.29 0.21 9.52
N SER A 401 -5.14 -1.09 9.24
CA SER A 401 -4.77 -2.08 10.26
C SER A 401 -3.39 -1.78 10.86
N MET A 402 -2.41 -1.44 10.03
CA MET A 402 -1.06 -1.07 10.49
C MET A 402 -1.07 0.21 11.33
N LEU A 403 -1.82 1.23 10.92
CA LEU A 403 -1.97 2.48 11.69
C LEU A 403 -2.55 2.23 13.07
N LEU A 404 -3.62 1.45 13.18
CA LEU A 404 -4.28 1.16 14.46
C LEU A 404 -3.36 0.41 15.44
N LEU A 405 -2.40 -0.38 14.96
CA LEU A 405 -1.40 -1.05 15.80
C LEU A 405 -0.44 -0.09 16.52
N ILE A 406 -0.40 1.21 16.18
CA ILE A 406 0.36 2.23 16.95
C ILE A 406 -0.17 2.30 18.38
N SER A 407 -1.49 2.17 18.57
CA SER A 407 -2.12 2.29 19.87
C SER A 407 -1.60 1.23 20.87
N LYS A 408 -1.31 1.68 22.09
CA LYS A 408 -0.85 0.80 23.18
C LYS A 408 -1.79 -0.39 23.44
N LYS A 409 -3.10 -0.18 23.28
CA LYS A 409 -4.12 -1.21 23.54
C LYS A 409 -4.06 -2.38 22.59
N GLN A 410 -3.60 -2.16 21.35
CA GLN A 410 -3.55 -3.19 20.32
C GLN A 410 -2.39 -4.19 20.52
N ILE A 411 -1.26 -3.74 21.09
CA ILE A 411 -0.05 -4.58 21.24
C ILE A 411 0.02 -5.29 22.61
N LYS A 412 -0.66 -4.79 23.66
CA LYS A 412 -0.55 -5.36 25.01
C LYS A 412 -1.03 -6.82 25.18
N ASN A 413 -1.63 -7.40 24.16
CA ASN A 413 -2.27 -8.73 24.21
C ASN A 413 -1.67 -9.74 23.19
N THR A 414 -0.49 -9.46 22.64
CA THR A 414 0.31 -10.42 21.87
C THR A 414 1.48 -10.93 22.69
#